data_31363b212f4799a29bc509a4f1f45c49
#
_entry.id   31363b212f4799a29bc509a4f1f45c49
#
_cell.length_a   1.000
_cell.length_b   1.000
_cell.length_c   1.000
_cell.angle_alpha   90.00
_cell.angle_beta   90.00
_cell.angle_gamma   90.00
#
_symmetry.space_group_name_H-M   'P 1'
#
loop_
_entity.id
_entity.type
_entity.pdbx_description
1 polymer ?
#
loop_
_entity_poly.entity_id
_entity_poly.type
_entity_poly.pdbx_seq_one_letter_code
_entity_poly.pdbx_strand_id
1 'polypeptide(L)'
;MRLKQLQDELKVAEEQLVHFSEEADDARIRSLVSETPLADQKHREANKHAESMRCYKNNLQQKIARIEALQDDLLDQLEVTDDK
;
A
#
# COMPACT_ATOMS: atom_id res chain seq x y z
N MET A 1 -9.73 8.88 15.43
CA MET A 1 -8.30 8.86 15.69
C MET A 1 -7.50 8.59 14.45
N ARG A 2 -6.42 9.31 14.30
CA ARG A 2 -5.63 9.27 13.07
C ARG A 2 -5.03 7.90 12.75
N LEU A 3 -4.55 7.20 13.77
CA LEU A 3 -3.95 5.87 13.58
C LEU A 3 -4.97 4.88 13.04
N LYS A 4 -6.17 4.87 13.61
CA LYS A 4 -7.22 3.97 13.15
C LYS A 4 -7.62 4.27 11.71
N GLN A 5 -7.72 5.55 11.36
CA GLN A 5 -8.02 5.95 9.98
C GLN A 5 -6.95 5.45 9.01
N LEU A 6 -5.67 5.59 9.39
CA LEU A 6 -4.57 5.11 8.55
C LEU A 6 -4.59 3.58 8.41
N GLN A 7 -4.92 2.86 9.47
CA GLN A 7 -5.04 1.41 9.41
C GLN A 7 -6.18 0.98 8.50
N ASP A 8 -7.32 1.68 8.56
CA ASP A 8 -8.45 1.40 7.67
C ASP A 8 -8.09 1.72 6.22
N GLU A 9 -7.40 2.83 5.98
CA GLU A 9 -6.92 3.17 4.64
C GLU A 9 -5.93 2.14 4.12
N LEU A 10 -5.05 1.64 4.98
CA LEU A 10 -4.10 0.60 4.60
C LEU A 10 -4.82 -0.67 4.16
N LYS A 11 -5.83 -1.07 4.90
CA LYS A 11 -6.62 -2.26 4.56
C LYS A 11 -7.27 -2.11 3.18
N VAL A 12 -7.87 -0.96 2.90
CA VAL A 12 -8.46 -0.68 1.59
C VAL A 12 -7.39 -0.68 0.51
N ALA A 13 -6.23 -0.06 0.78
CA ALA A 13 -5.13 -0.03 -0.18
C ALA A 13 -4.62 -1.43 -0.51
N GLU A 14 -4.52 -2.31 0.49
CA GLU A 14 -4.11 -3.69 0.27
C GLU A 14 -5.10 -4.45 -0.60
N GLU A 15 -6.40 -4.27 -0.36
CA GLU A 15 -7.44 -4.88 -1.18
C GLU A 15 -7.40 -4.37 -2.62
N GLN A 16 -7.21 -3.07 -2.79
CA GLN A 16 -7.08 -2.47 -4.11
C GLN A 16 -5.82 -2.94 -4.83
N LEU A 17 -4.72 -3.09 -4.10
CA LEU A 17 -3.47 -3.57 -4.70
C LEU A 17 -3.62 -4.98 -5.25
N VAL A 18 -4.30 -5.87 -4.53
CA VAL A 18 -4.60 -7.22 -5.03
C VAL A 18 -5.37 -7.14 -6.35
N HIS A 19 -6.40 -6.30 -6.39
CA HIS A 19 -7.21 -6.12 -7.60
C HIS A 19 -6.37 -5.61 -8.78
N PHE A 20 -5.59 -4.56 -8.56
CA PHE A 20 -4.75 -3.99 -9.63
C PHE A 20 -3.64 -4.95 -10.07
N SER A 21 -3.09 -5.73 -9.13
CA SER A 21 -2.07 -6.73 -9.46
C SER A 21 -2.66 -7.85 -10.33
N GLU A 22 -3.87 -8.28 -10.03
CA GLU A 22 -4.57 -9.28 -10.84
C GLU A 22 -4.87 -8.74 -12.24
N GLU A 23 -5.30 -7.49 -12.34
CA GLU A 23 -5.51 -6.84 -13.63
C GLU A 23 -4.22 -6.75 -14.44
N ALA A 24 -3.11 -6.41 -13.78
CA ALA A 24 -1.82 -6.33 -14.46
C ALA A 24 -1.38 -7.70 -14.97
N ASP A 25 -1.59 -8.75 -14.21
CA ASP A 25 -1.26 -10.12 -14.63
C ASP A 25 -2.12 -10.56 -15.81
N ASP A 26 -3.42 -10.29 -15.75
CA ASP A 26 -4.34 -10.59 -16.86
C ASP A 26 -3.95 -9.83 -18.12
N ALA A 27 -3.63 -8.55 -17.98
CA ALA A 27 -3.22 -7.73 -19.13
C ALA A 27 -1.91 -8.22 -19.73
N ARG A 28 -0.99 -8.69 -18.88
CA ARG A 28 0.27 -9.27 -19.35
C ARG A 28 0.03 -10.52 -20.18
N ILE A 29 -0.84 -11.40 -19.69
CA ILE A 29 -1.17 -12.65 -20.41
C ILE A 29 -1.82 -12.31 -21.75
N ARG A 30 -2.77 -11.39 -21.79
CA ARG A 30 -3.41 -10.95 -23.03
C ARG A 30 -2.42 -10.35 -24.01
N SER A 31 -1.46 -9.58 -23.51
CA SER A 31 -0.41 -8.99 -24.34
C SER A 31 0.44 -10.06 -25.00
N LEU A 32 0.80 -11.12 -24.25
CA LEU A 32 1.60 -12.22 -24.76
C LEU A 32 0.84 -13.03 -25.85
N VAL A 33 -0.46 -13.18 -25.67
CA VAL A 33 -1.29 -13.93 -26.60
C VAL A 33 -1.63 -13.11 -27.84
N SER A 34 -2.03 -11.86 -27.65
CA SER A 34 -2.54 -11.00 -28.74
C SER A 34 -1.44 -10.35 -29.57
N GLU A 35 -0.31 -10.05 -28.97
CA GLU A 35 0.84 -9.38 -29.62
C GLU A 35 0.44 -8.10 -30.37
N THR A 36 -0.52 -7.34 -29.83
CA THR A 36 -0.98 -6.11 -30.45
C THR A 36 -0.49 -4.90 -29.65
N PRO A 37 -0.29 -3.74 -30.32
CA PRO A 37 0.08 -2.51 -29.59
C PRO A 37 -0.93 -2.10 -28.53
N LEU A 38 -2.22 -2.33 -28.77
CA LEU A 38 -3.27 -2.01 -27.80
C LEU A 38 -3.15 -2.86 -26.55
N ALA A 39 -2.89 -4.16 -26.71
CA ALA A 39 -2.72 -5.07 -25.57
C ALA A 39 -1.47 -4.69 -24.77
N ASP A 40 -0.39 -4.30 -25.43
CA ASP A 40 0.83 -3.82 -24.78
C ASP A 40 0.57 -2.53 -23.98
N GLN A 41 -0.19 -1.61 -24.55
CA GLN A 41 -0.55 -0.37 -23.89
C GLN A 41 -1.38 -0.62 -22.63
N LYS A 42 -2.37 -1.51 -22.71
CA LYS A 42 -3.18 -1.90 -21.57
C LYS A 42 -2.35 -2.53 -20.46
N HIS A 43 -1.39 -3.35 -20.83
CA HIS A 43 -0.47 -3.95 -19.86
C HIS A 43 0.36 -2.88 -19.15
N ARG A 44 0.92 -1.93 -19.89
CA ARG A 44 1.70 -0.85 -19.29
C ARG A 44 0.86 0.01 -18.35
N GLU A 45 -0.37 0.32 -18.75
CA GLU A 45 -1.29 1.10 -17.90
C GLU A 45 -1.66 0.35 -16.62
N ALA A 46 -1.97 -0.94 -16.74
CA ALA A 46 -2.29 -1.76 -15.57
C ALA A 46 -1.11 -1.87 -14.61
N ASN A 47 0.11 -2.01 -15.14
CA ASN A 47 1.32 -2.00 -14.32
C ASN A 47 1.52 -0.68 -13.59
N LYS A 48 1.27 0.44 -14.26
CA LYS A 48 1.37 1.76 -13.62
C LYS A 48 0.40 1.89 -12.45
N HIS A 49 -0.83 1.42 -12.63
CA HIS A 49 -1.83 1.46 -11.55
C HIS A 49 -1.39 0.61 -10.36
N ALA A 50 -0.88 -0.60 -10.63
CA ALA A 50 -0.39 -1.48 -9.58
C ALA A 50 0.80 -0.86 -8.84
N GLU A 51 1.74 -0.25 -9.56
CA GLU A 51 2.89 0.42 -8.96
C GLU A 51 2.48 1.62 -8.12
N SER A 52 1.56 2.44 -8.61
CA SER A 52 1.06 3.60 -7.86
C SER A 52 0.40 3.16 -6.57
N MET A 53 -0.37 2.09 -6.61
CA MET A 53 -1.04 1.58 -5.41
C MET A 53 -0.05 0.97 -4.44
N ARG A 54 1.00 0.31 -4.94
CA ARG A 54 2.07 -0.23 -4.09
C ARG A 54 2.81 0.89 -3.36
N CYS A 55 3.11 1.98 -4.05
CA CYS A 55 3.74 3.15 -3.44
C CYS A 55 2.84 3.78 -2.37
N TYR A 56 1.56 3.89 -2.66
CA TYR A 56 0.58 4.43 -1.71
C TYR A 56 0.51 3.55 -0.46
N LYS A 57 0.43 2.24 -0.63
CA LYS A 57 0.44 1.29 0.47
C LYS A 57 1.70 1.43 1.33
N ASN A 58 2.87 1.51 0.69
CA ASN A 58 4.15 1.66 1.40
C ASN A 58 4.19 2.95 2.20
N ASN A 59 3.69 4.05 1.64
CA ASN A 59 3.62 5.33 2.34
C ASN A 59 2.71 5.26 3.58
N LEU A 60 1.58 4.59 3.46
CA LEU A 60 0.69 4.38 4.61
C LEU A 60 1.36 3.55 5.70
N GLN A 61 2.07 2.49 5.32
CA GLN A 61 2.79 1.64 6.27
C GLN A 61 3.86 2.45 7.01
N GLN A 62 4.59 3.32 6.31
CA GLN A 62 5.59 4.18 6.94
C GLN A 62 4.97 5.17 7.93
N LYS A 63 3.85 5.77 7.55
CA LYS A 63 3.14 6.69 8.46
C LYS A 63 2.66 5.99 9.72
N ILE A 64 2.10 4.81 9.56
CA ILE A 64 1.63 4.00 10.69
C ILE A 64 2.81 3.65 11.60
N ALA A 65 3.93 3.20 11.02
CA ALA A 65 5.12 2.84 11.79
C ALA A 65 5.65 4.02 12.60
N ARG A 66 5.65 5.23 12.03
CA ARG A 66 6.08 6.44 12.74
C ARG A 66 5.17 6.75 13.92
N ILE A 67 3.88 6.65 13.74
CA ILE A 67 2.91 6.93 14.82
C ILE A 67 3.05 5.91 15.93
N GLU A 68 3.19 4.63 15.58
CA GLU A 68 3.37 3.57 16.57
C GLU A 68 4.67 3.76 17.35
N ALA A 69 5.76 4.12 16.67
CA ALA A 69 7.04 4.41 17.33
C ALA A 69 6.92 5.58 18.29
N LEU A 70 6.20 6.63 17.90
CA LEU A 70 5.97 7.78 18.78
C LEU A 70 5.14 7.41 20.00
N GLN A 71 4.12 6.57 19.83
CA GLN A 71 3.32 6.08 20.93
C GLN A 71 4.17 5.27 21.91
N ASP A 72 5.04 4.41 21.41
CA ASP A 72 5.94 3.62 22.22
C ASP A 72 6.89 4.51 23.03
N ASP A 73 7.47 5.54 22.40
CA ASP A 73 8.33 6.49 23.09
C ASP A 73 7.59 7.22 24.20
N LEU A 74 6.37 7.64 23.97
CA LEU A 74 5.57 8.33 24.98
C LEU A 74 5.22 7.41 26.14
N LEU A 75 4.91 6.16 25.87
CA LEU A 75 4.65 5.17 26.92
C LEU A 75 5.89 4.91 27.75
N ASP A 76 7.05 4.78 27.13
CA ASP A 76 8.32 4.60 27.84
C ASP A 76 8.61 5.79 28.76
N GLN A 77 8.36 7.01 28.30
CA GLN A 77 8.52 8.20 29.14
C GLN A 77 7.60 8.20 30.35
N LEU A 78 6.35 7.75 30.16
CA LEU A 78 5.40 7.64 31.26
C LEU A 78 5.83 6.59 32.29
N GLU A 79 6.35 5.45 31.84
CA GLU A 79 6.86 4.42 32.73
C GLU A 79 8.04 4.90 33.55
N VAL A 80 8.97 5.63 32.95
CA VAL A 80 10.11 6.22 33.67
C VAL A 80 9.64 7.22 34.73
N THR A 81 8.62 8.01 34.42
CA THR A 81 8.05 8.98 35.36
C THR A 81 7.36 8.29 36.54
N ASP A 82 6.68 7.18 36.28
CA ASP A 82 5.96 6.43 37.31
C ASP A 82 6.89 5.74 38.32
N ASP A 83 8.10 5.40 37.91
CA ASP A 83 9.09 4.72 38.75
C ASP A 83 9.66 5.64 39.85
N LYS A 84 9.29 6.88 39.85
CA LYS A 84 9.70 7.83 40.92
C LYS A 84 8.60 7.95 41.96
#